data_0e6c0fdb6e5659a210bb07fa31a078b7
#
_entry.id   0e6c0fdb6e5659a210bb07fa31a078b7
#
_cell.length_a   1.000
_cell.length_b   1.000
_cell.length_c   1.000
_cell.angle_alpha   90.00
_cell.angle_beta   90.00
_cell.angle_gamma   90.00
#
_symmetry.space_group_name_H-M   'P 1'
#
loop_
_entity.id
_entity.type
_entity.pdbx_description
1 polymer ?
#
loop_
_entity_poly.entity_id
_entity_poly.type
_entity_poly.pdbx_seq_one_letter_code
_entity_poly.pdbx_strand_id
1 'polypeptide(L)'
;SGTHTTFNNCLNAGIYDGIFTYGMRSMGEALLNAKLYIKQVYGSTFDQQANYFAHWCNLMGDPTVEVFTQIPDIFNLTCADILPLGSNLLDVEVTNSFGTGVKDACVTLYSTAQNIIVGRDYTDSEGKATINISGGMLNELTVTVSKHNYKPFQKVVTIDPTGSLVYLNKIVIDNGTNGSYGNGDSFATAGETIALSLEIKNTTSATVPATTAILSADDPYITILNSESSFDAIGSNATLWSNSVFTFSIVNNLPAQHNVRFTLQLTTTDQNVYSFVFHTVIYNALLLVHNSSISAGGNNILDPGENGFLSLTIKNNSIAPVFDVYAELSSLNDLITVTDSTSYVGSILGNSLGTTVEGFEVFARPLLIPGMQMPLRLHLYNEWGFDQYTEFNIQIGSVNSHTPLGPDAFGYFIYDITDTAYPDCPVYEWIEINPSLGGAGTKITAFSDPGSSTDEGDQT
;
A
#
# COMPACT_ATOMS: atom_id res chain seq x y z
N SER A 1 6.60 -2.87 54.90
CA SER A 1 6.19 -1.78 53.98
C SER A 1 5.22 -2.34 52.99
N GLY A 2 3.93 -2.01 53.16
CA GLY A 2 2.88 -2.44 52.25
C GLY A 2 3.00 -1.73 50.90
N THR A 3 2.72 -2.45 49.81
CA THR A 3 2.51 -1.84 48.52
C THR A 3 1.32 -0.89 48.60
N HIS A 4 1.47 0.31 48.08
CA HIS A 4 0.40 1.30 48.15
C HIS A 4 -0.66 0.98 47.08
N THR A 5 -1.90 0.73 47.48
CA THR A 5 -3.01 0.28 46.63
C THR A 5 -3.21 1.17 45.42
N THR A 6 -3.07 2.49 45.55
CA THR A 6 -3.24 3.47 44.50
C THR A 6 -2.28 3.23 43.32
N PHE A 7 -1.00 2.98 43.59
CA PHE A 7 -0.01 2.73 42.54
C PHE A 7 -0.19 1.34 41.90
N ASN A 8 -0.55 0.32 42.71
CA ASN A 8 -0.89 -0.99 42.13
C ASN A 8 -2.10 -0.92 41.20
N ASN A 9 -3.15 -0.20 41.61
CA ASN A 9 -4.34 -0.02 40.75
C ASN A 9 -4.00 0.75 39.49
N CYS A 10 -3.10 1.73 39.55
CA CYS A 10 -2.65 2.47 38.36
C CYS A 10 -1.90 1.56 37.38
N LEU A 11 -0.97 0.72 37.88
CA LEU A 11 -0.28 -0.26 37.02
C LEU A 11 -1.28 -1.26 36.40
N ASN A 12 -2.22 -1.75 37.20
CA ASN A 12 -3.25 -2.66 36.70
C ASN A 12 -4.14 -2.00 35.64
N ALA A 13 -4.56 -0.76 35.85
CA ALA A 13 -5.30 0.02 34.84
C ALA A 13 -4.50 0.19 33.56
N GLY A 14 -3.20 0.48 33.66
CA GLY A 14 -2.33 0.61 32.50
C GLY A 14 -2.12 -0.70 31.70
N ILE A 15 -2.17 -1.88 32.35
CA ILE A 15 -2.18 -3.18 31.67
C ILE A 15 -3.46 -3.32 30.83
N TYR A 16 -4.62 -3.11 31.46
CA TYR A 16 -5.91 -3.21 30.76
C TYR A 16 -6.07 -2.16 29.66
N ASP A 17 -5.63 -0.95 29.88
CA ASP A 17 -5.62 0.10 28.88
C ASP A 17 -4.73 -0.28 27.68
N GLY A 18 -3.55 -0.83 27.94
CA GLY A 18 -2.68 -1.37 26.90
C GLY A 18 -3.37 -2.44 26.05
N ILE A 19 -4.02 -3.40 26.69
CA ILE A 19 -4.67 -4.53 25.99
C ILE A 19 -5.93 -4.08 25.26
N PHE A 20 -6.84 -3.34 25.90
CA PHE A 20 -8.18 -3.11 25.37
C PHE A 20 -8.34 -1.76 24.64
N THR A 21 -7.54 -0.74 24.98
CA THR A 21 -7.58 0.56 24.33
C THR A 21 -6.56 0.65 23.19
N TYR A 22 -5.30 0.21 23.45
CA TYR A 22 -4.22 0.30 22.45
C TYR A 22 -4.01 -0.99 21.67
N GLY A 23 -4.75 -2.06 21.94
CA GLY A 23 -4.69 -3.32 21.19
C GLY A 23 -3.35 -4.06 21.33
N MET A 24 -2.61 -3.84 22.43
CA MET A 24 -1.37 -4.55 22.71
C MET A 24 -1.65 -6.03 22.95
N ARG A 25 -0.93 -6.88 22.26
CA ARG A 25 -1.22 -8.32 22.22
C ARG A 25 -0.37 -9.15 23.18
N SER A 26 0.84 -8.69 23.52
CA SER A 26 1.74 -9.42 24.40
C SER A 26 1.71 -8.87 25.83
N MET A 27 1.98 -9.76 26.79
CA MET A 27 2.08 -9.36 28.22
C MET A 27 3.24 -8.40 28.45
N GLY A 28 4.31 -8.49 27.67
CA GLY A 28 5.44 -7.57 27.76
C GLY A 28 5.08 -6.15 27.35
N GLU A 29 4.36 -5.99 26.23
CA GLU A 29 3.85 -4.69 25.77
C GLU A 29 2.88 -4.08 26.76
N ALA A 30 1.91 -4.87 27.24
CA ALA A 30 0.93 -4.42 28.21
C ALA A 30 1.58 -3.98 29.55
N LEU A 31 2.58 -4.72 30.03
CA LEU A 31 3.35 -4.32 31.21
C LEU A 31 4.19 -3.07 30.99
N LEU A 32 4.80 -2.91 29.80
CA LEU A 32 5.52 -1.69 29.45
C LEU A 32 4.57 -0.49 29.45
N ASN A 33 3.39 -0.63 28.84
CA ASN A 33 2.35 0.41 28.90
C ASN A 33 1.98 0.77 30.34
N ALA A 34 1.80 -0.20 31.22
CA ALA A 34 1.50 0.04 32.62
C ALA A 34 2.60 0.85 33.32
N LYS A 35 3.87 0.56 33.02
CA LYS A 35 5.00 1.31 33.58
C LYS A 35 5.07 2.76 33.07
N LEU A 36 4.71 2.97 31.79
CA LEU A 36 4.58 4.32 31.23
C LEU A 36 3.37 5.05 31.82
N TYR A 37 2.26 4.35 31.97
CA TYR A 37 1.03 4.91 32.52
C TYR A 37 1.20 5.42 33.97
N ILE A 38 1.84 4.66 34.85
CA ILE A 38 2.11 5.12 36.20
C ILE A 38 3.05 6.33 36.24
N LYS A 39 4.01 6.41 35.31
CA LYS A 39 4.88 7.59 35.15
C LYS A 39 4.10 8.80 34.64
N GLN A 40 3.18 8.61 33.73
CA GLN A 40 2.32 9.69 33.25
C GLN A 40 1.39 10.23 34.33
N VAL A 41 0.78 9.36 35.11
CA VAL A 41 -0.19 9.74 36.17
C VAL A 41 0.48 10.34 37.40
N TYR A 42 1.60 9.77 37.85
CA TYR A 42 2.21 10.10 39.14
C TYR A 42 3.64 10.67 39.03
N GLY A 43 4.26 10.68 37.86
CA GLY A 43 5.66 11.08 37.68
C GLY A 43 5.95 12.53 38.08
N SER A 44 4.97 13.43 37.99
CA SER A 44 5.14 14.83 38.42
C SER A 44 4.96 15.05 39.93
N THR A 45 4.13 14.23 40.60
CA THR A 45 3.73 14.44 42.01
C THR A 45 4.40 13.44 42.94
N PHE A 46 4.60 12.20 42.49
CA PHE A 46 5.16 11.08 43.26
C PHE A 46 6.21 10.31 42.44
N ASP A 47 7.16 11.01 41.83
CA ASP A 47 8.14 10.42 40.90
C ASP A 47 8.92 9.26 41.51
N GLN A 48 9.39 9.41 42.73
CA GLN A 48 10.15 8.36 43.41
C GLN A 48 9.31 7.08 43.61
N GLN A 49 8.04 7.22 44.03
CA GLN A 49 7.13 6.10 44.21
C GLN A 49 6.77 5.45 42.88
N ALA A 50 6.47 6.25 41.85
CA ALA A 50 6.20 5.74 40.52
C ALA A 50 7.39 4.93 39.99
N ASN A 51 8.62 5.40 40.18
CA ASN A 51 9.82 4.67 39.83
C ASN A 51 9.94 3.33 40.59
N TYR A 52 9.73 3.32 41.91
CA TYR A 52 9.79 2.09 42.68
C TYR A 52 8.77 1.05 42.18
N PHE A 53 7.53 1.45 41.92
CA PHE A 53 6.49 0.55 41.42
C PHE A 53 6.79 0.06 39.99
N ALA A 54 7.29 0.93 39.12
CA ALA A 54 7.71 0.54 37.78
C ALA A 54 8.86 -0.49 37.81
N HIS A 55 9.79 -0.42 38.77
CA HIS A 55 10.88 -1.37 38.91
C HIS A 55 10.46 -2.69 39.59
N TRP A 56 9.54 -2.63 40.57
CA TRP A 56 9.11 -3.83 41.28
C TRP A 56 8.17 -4.72 40.47
N CYS A 57 7.40 -4.12 39.55
CA CYS A 57 6.48 -4.85 38.69
C CYS A 57 7.24 -5.45 37.47
N ASN A 58 7.60 -6.72 37.59
CA ASN A 58 8.29 -7.44 36.52
C ASN A 58 7.51 -8.66 36.07
N LEU A 59 7.57 -8.96 34.78
CA LEU A 59 6.97 -10.15 34.18
C LEU A 59 7.84 -11.36 34.56
N MET A 60 7.20 -12.37 35.13
CA MET A 60 7.80 -13.69 35.36
C MET A 60 7.37 -14.62 34.23
N GLY A 61 8.15 -14.66 33.16
CA GLY A 61 7.86 -15.47 31.98
C GLY A 61 8.32 -14.82 30.67
N ASP A 62 7.89 -15.39 29.57
CA ASP A 62 8.20 -14.87 28.23
C ASP A 62 7.35 -13.63 27.92
N PRO A 63 7.96 -12.46 27.66
CA PRO A 63 7.25 -11.22 27.35
C PRO A 63 6.50 -11.26 26.03
N THR A 64 6.83 -12.20 25.13
CA THR A 64 6.21 -12.33 23.80
C THR A 64 4.93 -13.16 23.81
N VAL A 65 4.57 -13.77 24.95
CA VAL A 65 3.32 -14.56 25.04
C VAL A 65 2.12 -13.66 24.81
N GLU A 66 1.33 -14.01 23.78
CA GLU A 66 0.10 -13.30 23.44
C GLU A 66 -1.02 -13.59 24.44
N VAL A 67 -1.79 -12.55 24.73
CA VAL A 67 -2.98 -12.60 25.60
C VAL A 67 -4.22 -12.79 24.76
N PHE A 68 -5.00 -13.83 25.03
CA PHE A 68 -6.33 -13.95 24.46
C PHE A 68 -7.28 -12.92 25.09
N THR A 69 -7.93 -12.11 24.25
CA THR A 69 -8.90 -11.10 24.69
C THR A 69 -10.35 -11.57 24.55
N GLN A 70 -10.53 -12.79 24.03
CA GLN A 70 -11.82 -13.51 23.95
C GLN A 70 -11.57 -15.02 24.06
N ILE A 71 -12.63 -15.81 24.12
CA ILE A 71 -12.52 -17.27 24.01
C ILE A 71 -11.92 -17.61 22.64
N PRO A 72 -10.74 -18.25 22.58
CA PRO A 72 -10.07 -18.50 21.29
C PRO A 72 -10.87 -19.46 20.42
N ASP A 73 -11.06 -19.07 19.17
CA ASP A 73 -11.66 -19.93 18.13
C ASP A 73 -10.63 -20.97 17.61
N ILE A 74 -11.08 -21.87 16.77
CA ILE A 74 -10.27 -22.90 16.12
C ILE A 74 -10.16 -22.62 14.64
N PHE A 75 -9.06 -23.12 14.02
CA PHE A 75 -8.89 -23.14 12.58
C PHE A 75 -9.34 -24.46 11.97
N ASN A 76 -9.93 -24.36 10.78
CA ASN A 76 -10.02 -25.46 9.82
C ASN A 76 -9.04 -25.11 8.67
N LEU A 77 -8.07 -25.98 8.42
CA LEU A 77 -7.07 -25.81 7.37
C LEU A 77 -7.32 -26.79 6.24
N THR A 78 -7.61 -26.29 5.05
CA THR A 78 -7.66 -27.02 3.79
C THR A 78 -6.38 -26.75 3.01
N CYS A 79 -5.63 -27.81 2.71
CA CYS A 79 -4.48 -27.79 1.80
C CYS A 79 -4.21 -29.22 1.33
N ALA A 80 -3.37 -29.38 0.32
CA ALA A 80 -2.91 -30.70 -0.13
C ALA A 80 -2.26 -31.48 1.00
N ASP A 81 -2.56 -32.78 1.11
CA ASP A 81 -1.92 -33.70 2.06
C ASP A 81 -0.56 -34.18 1.55
N ILE A 82 -0.43 -34.22 0.21
CA ILE A 82 0.79 -34.66 -0.49
C ILE A 82 1.11 -33.63 -1.57
N LEU A 83 2.36 -33.23 -1.65
CA LEU A 83 2.90 -32.41 -2.72
C LEU A 83 3.88 -33.20 -3.57
N PRO A 84 3.88 -33.04 -4.90
CA PRO A 84 4.95 -33.58 -5.74
C PRO A 84 6.34 -33.05 -5.36
N LEU A 85 7.37 -33.86 -5.52
CA LEU A 85 8.74 -33.41 -5.35
C LEU A 85 9.02 -32.20 -6.27
N GLY A 86 9.65 -31.16 -5.72
CA GLY A 86 9.94 -29.91 -6.44
C GLY A 86 8.77 -28.93 -6.50
N SER A 87 7.67 -29.22 -5.81
CA SER A 87 6.64 -28.20 -5.59
C SER A 87 7.25 -26.98 -4.88
N ASN A 88 7.05 -25.82 -5.45
CA ASN A 88 7.55 -24.55 -4.94
C ASN A 88 6.43 -23.66 -4.35
N LEU A 89 5.21 -24.17 -4.31
CA LEU A 89 4.03 -23.49 -3.78
C LEU A 89 3.15 -24.46 -2.99
N LEU A 90 2.51 -23.93 -1.94
CA LEU A 90 1.42 -24.59 -1.23
C LEU A 90 0.25 -23.62 -1.12
N ASP A 91 -0.88 -24.00 -1.72
CA ASP A 91 -2.15 -23.31 -1.52
C ASP A 91 -2.81 -23.77 -0.23
N VAL A 92 -3.32 -22.80 0.52
CA VAL A 92 -4.05 -23.07 1.75
C VAL A 92 -5.34 -22.25 1.79
N GLU A 93 -6.36 -22.81 2.43
CA GLU A 93 -7.56 -22.10 2.82
C GLU A 93 -7.78 -22.30 4.33
N VAL A 94 -7.89 -21.20 5.06
CA VAL A 94 -8.06 -21.17 6.51
C VAL A 94 -9.43 -20.61 6.83
N THR A 95 -10.28 -21.41 7.47
CA THR A 95 -11.59 -20.96 7.94
C THR A 95 -11.72 -21.11 9.45
N ASN A 96 -12.64 -20.37 10.05
CA ASN A 96 -12.97 -20.49 11.48
C ASN A 96 -13.94 -21.65 11.73
N SER A 97 -14.38 -21.81 12.98
CA SER A 97 -15.36 -22.84 13.39
C SER A 97 -16.71 -22.75 12.66
N PHE A 98 -17.05 -21.59 12.08
CA PHE A 98 -18.29 -21.36 11.32
C PHE A 98 -18.11 -21.53 9.79
N GLY A 99 -16.91 -21.87 9.32
CA GLY A 99 -16.60 -21.99 7.90
C GLY A 99 -16.34 -20.66 7.19
N THR A 100 -16.19 -19.55 7.92
CA THR A 100 -15.86 -18.24 7.35
C THR A 100 -14.34 -18.12 7.17
N GLY A 101 -13.89 -17.57 6.04
CA GLY A 101 -12.47 -17.31 5.78
C GLY A 101 -11.84 -16.41 6.85
N VAL A 102 -10.64 -16.76 7.30
CA VAL A 102 -9.91 -16.00 8.32
C VAL A 102 -8.84 -15.16 7.65
N LYS A 103 -9.09 -13.86 7.52
CA LYS A 103 -8.12 -12.89 7.00
C LYS A 103 -6.91 -12.75 7.94
N ASP A 104 -5.73 -12.43 7.41
CA ASP A 104 -4.49 -12.16 8.16
C ASP A 104 -4.09 -13.29 9.13
N ALA A 105 -4.44 -14.55 8.85
CA ALA A 105 -3.87 -15.70 9.55
C ALA A 105 -2.45 -15.96 9.01
N CYS A 106 -1.48 -16.03 9.91
CA CYS A 106 -0.09 -16.34 9.56
C CYS A 106 0.04 -17.85 9.31
N VAL A 107 0.42 -18.23 8.08
CA VAL A 107 0.71 -19.61 7.69
C VAL A 107 2.20 -19.76 7.49
N THR A 108 2.81 -20.67 8.24
CA THR A 108 4.25 -20.94 8.23
C THR A 108 4.50 -22.38 7.82
N LEU A 109 5.41 -22.59 6.88
CA LEU A 109 5.89 -23.89 6.46
C LEU A 109 7.26 -24.17 7.08
N TYR A 110 7.37 -25.23 7.83
CA TYR A 110 8.59 -25.60 8.52
C TYR A 110 9.07 -26.98 8.04
N SER A 111 10.33 -27.08 7.66
CA SER A 111 10.98 -28.33 7.33
C SER A 111 11.68 -28.90 8.57
N THR A 112 11.16 -30.03 9.09
CA THR A 112 11.75 -30.73 10.24
C THR A 112 13.15 -31.28 9.89
N ALA A 113 13.31 -31.76 8.65
CA ALA A 113 14.58 -32.35 8.19
C ALA A 113 15.70 -31.30 8.10
N GLN A 114 15.38 -30.06 7.70
CA GLN A 114 16.36 -28.98 7.55
C GLN A 114 16.41 -28.05 8.77
N ASN A 115 15.43 -28.17 9.67
CA ASN A 115 15.27 -27.33 10.87
C ASN A 115 15.17 -25.83 10.53
N ILE A 116 14.43 -25.47 9.46
CA ILE A 116 14.24 -24.11 9.00
C ILE A 116 12.79 -23.85 8.57
N ILE A 117 12.39 -22.58 8.61
CA ILE A 117 11.17 -22.11 7.94
C ILE A 117 11.47 -21.99 6.44
N VAL A 118 10.69 -22.71 5.63
CA VAL A 118 10.83 -22.75 4.17
C VAL A 118 9.79 -21.92 3.42
N GLY A 119 8.79 -21.40 4.15
CA GLY A 119 7.79 -20.51 3.59
C GLY A 119 6.93 -19.86 4.67
N ARG A 120 6.41 -18.67 4.39
CA ARG A 120 5.50 -17.95 5.27
C ARG A 120 4.69 -16.95 4.46
N ASP A 121 3.39 -16.89 4.73
CA ASP A 121 2.51 -15.87 4.17
C ASP A 121 1.29 -15.65 5.08
N TYR A 122 0.46 -14.66 4.74
CA TYR A 122 -0.77 -14.33 5.44
C TYR A 122 -1.97 -14.53 4.53
N THR A 123 -3.06 -15.01 5.10
CA THR A 123 -4.31 -15.23 4.36
C THR A 123 -5.00 -13.91 4.01
N ASP A 124 -5.64 -13.88 2.84
CA ASP A 124 -6.47 -12.77 2.36
C ASP A 124 -7.85 -12.69 3.05
N SER A 125 -8.75 -11.84 2.53
CA SER A 125 -10.10 -11.65 3.06
C SER A 125 -10.99 -12.90 2.96
N GLU A 126 -10.67 -13.83 2.06
CA GLU A 126 -11.36 -15.10 1.89
C GLU A 126 -10.74 -16.24 2.71
N GLY A 127 -9.67 -15.97 3.43
CA GLY A 127 -8.90 -16.96 4.19
C GLY A 127 -7.93 -17.76 3.34
N LYS A 128 -7.59 -17.32 2.13
CA LYS A 128 -6.71 -18.02 1.19
C LYS A 128 -5.31 -17.44 1.21
N ALA A 129 -4.31 -18.30 1.06
CA ALA A 129 -2.92 -17.89 0.82
C ALA A 129 -2.22 -18.92 -0.08
N THR A 130 -1.25 -18.45 -0.86
CA THR A 130 -0.33 -19.29 -1.61
C THR A 130 1.08 -19.06 -1.13
N ILE A 131 1.63 -20.02 -0.43
CA ILE A 131 2.93 -19.89 0.24
C ILE A 131 4.04 -20.39 -0.68
N ASN A 132 5.03 -19.54 -0.96
CA ASN A 132 6.25 -19.95 -1.66
C ASN A 132 7.07 -20.89 -0.78
N ILE A 133 7.46 -22.04 -1.32
CA ILE A 133 8.32 -23.02 -0.68
C ILE A 133 9.75 -22.80 -1.16
N SER A 134 10.65 -22.46 -0.24
CA SER A 134 12.09 -22.34 -0.50
C SER A 134 12.85 -23.50 0.18
N GLY A 135 14.03 -23.83 -0.29
CA GLY A 135 14.91 -24.76 0.45
C GLY A 135 15.19 -26.13 -0.18
N GLY A 136 14.84 -26.33 -1.44
CA GLY A 136 15.30 -27.51 -2.19
C GLY A 136 14.50 -28.78 -1.92
N MET A 137 15.17 -29.98 -1.95
CA MET A 137 14.48 -31.25 -1.77
C MET A 137 14.05 -31.46 -0.33
N LEU A 138 12.73 -31.44 -0.11
CA LEU A 138 12.08 -31.62 1.18
C LEU A 138 11.41 -33.01 1.24
N ASN A 139 11.30 -33.60 2.42
CA ASN A 139 10.60 -34.86 2.62
C ASN A 139 9.19 -34.66 3.17
N GLU A 140 9.04 -33.68 4.06
CA GLU A 140 7.78 -33.29 4.66
C GLU A 140 7.81 -31.84 5.11
N LEU A 141 6.65 -31.25 5.23
CA LEU A 141 6.44 -29.90 5.72
C LEU A 141 5.44 -29.90 6.88
N THR A 142 5.76 -29.21 7.96
CA THR A 142 4.78 -28.89 8.99
C THR A 142 4.18 -27.52 8.67
N VAL A 143 2.90 -27.50 8.34
CA VAL A 143 2.12 -26.29 8.13
C VAL A 143 1.58 -25.83 9.48
N THR A 144 1.93 -24.64 9.93
CA THR A 144 1.43 -24.04 11.16
C THR A 144 0.58 -22.81 10.83
N VAL A 145 -0.63 -22.76 11.35
CA VAL A 145 -1.52 -21.59 11.25
C VAL A 145 -1.64 -20.94 12.62
N SER A 146 -1.44 -19.63 12.67
CA SER A 146 -1.59 -18.85 13.90
C SER A 146 -2.22 -17.48 13.64
N LYS A 147 -3.03 -17.02 14.60
CA LYS A 147 -3.60 -15.66 14.64
C LYS A 147 -4.04 -15.35 16.08
N HIS A 148 -4.02 -14.07 16.43
CA HIS A 148 -4.56 -13.60 17.71
C HIS A 148 -6.02 -14.06 17.92
N ASN A 149 -6.34 -14.51 19.12
CA ASN A 149 -7.65 -15.08 19.50
C ASN A 149 -8.04 -16.39 18.80
N TYR A 150 -7.05 -17.11 18.25
CA TYR A 150 -7.23 -18.46 17.71
C TYR A 150 -6.24 -19.42 18.36
N LYS A 151 -6.66 -20.69 18.54
CA LYS A 151 -5.74 -21.76 18.93
C LYS A 151 -4.85 -22.10 17.74
N PRO A 152 -3.51 -22.08 17.87
CA PRO A 152 -2.62 -22.51 16.79
C PRO A 152 -2.99 -23.91 16.29
N PHE A 153 -2.89 -24.12 14.97
CA PHE A 153 -3.18 -25.38 14.31
C PHE A 153 -1.97 -25.84 13.51
N GLN A 154 -1.72 -27.17 13.50
CA GLN A 154 -0.64 -27.76 12.72
C GLN A 154 -1.13 -28.94 11.90
N LYS A 155 -0.58 -29.09 10.69
CA LYS A 155 -0.80 -30.19 9.77
C LYS A 155 0.51 -30.57 9.10
N VAL A 156 0.74 -31.85 8.91
CA VAL A 156 1.88 -32.35 8.13
C VAL A 156 1.47 -32.56 6.69
N VAL A 157 2.28 -32.07 5.76
CA VAL A 157 2.18 -32.27 4.31
C VAL A 157 3.38 -33.09 3.86
N THR A 158 3.15 -34.23 3.24
CA THR A 158 4.18 -35.15 2.76
C THR A 158 4.64 -34.75 1.35
N ILE A 159 5.92 -34.87 1.05
CA ILE A 159 6.45 -34.70 -0.30
C ILE A 159 6.58 -36.06 -0.96
N ASP A 160 5.89 -36.24 -2.10
CA ASP A 160 5.99 -37.47 -2.90
C ASP A 160 7.34 -37.47 -3.66
N PRO A 161 8.27 -38.41 -3.35
CA PRO A 161 9.58 -38.45 -3.99
C PRO A 161 9.55 -39.06 -5.39
N THR A 162 8.41 -39.59 -5.87
CA THR A 162 8.33 -40.34 -7.12
C THR A 162 8.23 -39.46 -8.38
N GLY A 163 8.16 -38.15 -8.24
CA GLY A 163 8.19 -37.22 -9.36
C GLY A 163 9.50 -37.28 -10.14
N SER A 164 9.46 -37.47 -11.47
CA SER A 164 10.64 -37.54 -12.34
C SER A 164 11.09 -36.17 -12.87
N LEU A 165 10.18 -35.21 -12.99
CA LEU A 165 10.47 -33.85 -13.42
C LEU A 165 10.09 -32.86 -12.32
N VAL A 166 10.87 -31.79 -12.20
CA VAL A 166 10.58 -30.66 -11.32
C VAL A 166 10.80 -29.35 -12.07
N TYR A 167 9.92 -28.38 -11.82
CA TYR A 167 10.15 -27.00 -12.24
C TYR A 167 11.22 -26.37 -11.34
N LEU A 168 12.20 -25.67 -11.93
CA LEU A 168 13.28 -25.02 -11.18
C LEU A 168 13.21 -23.51 -11.20
N ASN A 169 13.10 -22.92 -12.39
CA ASN A 169 13.33 -21.50 -12.55
C ASN A 169 12.59 -20.93 -13.78
N LYS A 170 12.56 -19.62 -13.86
CA LYS A 170 12.09 -18.86 -15.02
C LYS A 170 12.99 -17.68 -15.31
N ILE A 171 13.05 -17.29 -16.58
CA ILE A 171 13.62 -16.03 -17.04
C ILE A 171 12.48 -15.18 -17.57
N VAL A 172 12.34 -13.96 -17.08
CA VAL A 172 11.44 -12.92 -17.58
C VAL A 172 12.21 -12.12 -18.62
N ILE A 173 11.65 -12.00 -19.83
CA ILE A 173 12.23 -11.28 -20.96
C ILE A 173 11.20 -10.24 -21.42
N ASP A 174 11.58 -8.97 -21.37
CA ASP A 174 10.74 -7.80 -21.67
C ASP A 174 11.43 -6.77 -22.58
N ASN A 175 12.54 -7.16 -23.22
CA ASN A 175 13.47 -6.28 -23.95
C ASN A 175 13.23 -6.21 -25.47
N GLY A 176 12.04 -6.57 -25.95
CA GLY A 176 11.69 -6.59 -27.37
C GLY A 176 12.20 -7.81 -28.14
N THR A 177 12.84 -8.79 -27.48
CA THR A 177 13.27 -10.04 -28.09
C THR A 177 12.31 -11.19 -27.79
N ASN A 178 12.34 -12.24 -28.60
CA ASN A 178 11.52 -13.44 -28.40
C ASN A 178 9.99 -13.17 -28.34
N GLY A 179 9.52 -12.11 -29.02
CA GLY A 179 8.12 -11.71 -29.03
C GLY A 179 7.69 -10.93 -27.77
N SER A 180 8.62 -10.55 -26.88
CA SER A 180 8.36 -9.62 -25.79
C SER A 180 8.29 -8.16 -26.28
N TYR A 181 7.69 -7.31 -25.47
CA TYR A 181 7.68 -5.85 -25.64
C TYR A 181 7.73 -5.22 -24.25
N GLY A 182 8.73 -4.40 -24.01
CA GLY A 182 8.97 -3.76 -22.71
C GLY A 182 10.31 -3.04 -22.65
N ASN A 183 10.70 -2.61 -21.46
CA ASN A 183 11.83 -1.72 -21.22
C ASN A 183 13.17 -2.44 -20.94
N GLY A 184 13.18 -3.76 -20.79
CA GLY A 184 14.37 -4.59 -20.59
C GLY A 184 14.89 -4.62 -19.14
N ASP A 185 14.07 -4.28 -18.15
CA ASP A 185 14.46 -4.23 -16.75
C ASP A 185 14.25 -5.55 -15.98
N SER A 186 13.65 -6.54 -16.64
CA SER A 186 13.29 -7.86 -16.10
C SER A 186 12.17 -7.84 -15.03
N PHE A 187 11.48 -6.71 -14.85
CA PHE A 187 10.20 -6.64 -14.17
C PHE A 187 9.08 -6.85 -15.20
N ALA A 188 8.05 -7.57 -14.81
CA ALA A 188 6.86 -7.69 -15.62
C ALA A 188 5.90 -6.55 -15.23
N THR A 189 5.80 -5.50 -16.06
CA THR A 189 5.05 -4.29 -15.72
C THR A 189 3.81 -4.08 -16.58
N ALA A 190 2.92 -3.21 -16.12
CA ALA A 190 1.69 -2.84 -16.84
C ALA A 190 1.98 -2.41 -18.28
N GLY A 191 1.17 -2.90 -19.23
CA GLY A 191 1.28 -2.58 -20.65
C GLY A 191 2.30 -3.40 -21.44
N GLU A 192 3.14 -4.18 -20.77
CA GLU A 192 4.18 -4.98 -21.42
C GLU A 192 3.67 -6.32 -21.97
N THR A 193 4.43 -6.86 -22.90
CA THR A 193 4.36 -8.26 -23.30
C THR A 193 5.61 -8.99 -22.84
N ILE A 194 5.43 -9.97 -22.00
CA ILE A 194 6.49 -10.73 -21.36
C ILE A 194 6.70 -12.05 -22.10
N ALA A 195 7.96 -12.40 -22.36
CA ALA A 195 8.33 -13.74 -22.75
C ALA A 195 8.97 -14.47 -21.55
N LEU A 196 8.52 -15.71 -21.31
CA LEU A 196 9.01 -16.58 -20.24
C LEU A 196 9.77 -17.75 -20.86
N SER A 197 11.02 -17.94 -20.44
CA SER A 197 11.74 -19.20 -20.58
C SER A 197 11.71 -19.95 -19.26
N LEU A 198 11.37 -21.23 -19.28
CA LEU A 198 11.19 -22.06 -18.07
C LEU A 198 12.26 -23.15 -18.00
N GLU A 199 12.79 -23.38 -16.81
CA GLU A 199 13.78 -24.42 -16.54
C GLU A 199 13.14 -25.57 -15.76
N ILE A 200 13.39 -26.79 -16.22
CA ILE A 200 12.97 -28.02 -15.55
C ILE A 200 14.18 -28.92 -15.28
N LYS A 201 14.05 -29.80 -14.29
CA LYS A 201 15.09 -30.81 -13.93
C LYS A 201 14.49 -32.19 -13.92
N ASN A 202 15.23 -33.14 -14.48
CA ASN A 202 15.01 -34.56 -14.25
C ASN A 202 15.68 -34.99 -12.94
N THR A 203 14.91 -35.51 -12.00
CA THR A 203 15.41 -35.96 -10.68
C THR A 203 15.70 -37.43 -10.61
N THR A 204 15.50 -38.16 -11.73
CA THR A 204 15.70 -39.61 -11.79
C THR A 204 17.07 -40.00 -12.35
N SER A 205 17.42 -41.27 -12.19
CA SER A 205 18.62 -41.87 -12.78
C SER A 205 18.45 -42.27 -14.25
N ALA A 206 17.25 -42.18 -14.82
CA ALA A 206 16.92 -42.49 -16.21
C ALA A 206 16.70 -41.21 -17.02
N THR A 207 16.88 -41.29 -18.32
CA THR A 207 16.53 -40.20 -19.23
C THR A 207 15.01 -40.08 -19.35
N VAL A 208 14.46 -38.88 -19.17
CA VAL A 208 13.05 -38.57 -19.46
C VAL A 208 12.95 -38.22 -20.95
N PRO A 209 12.01 -38.82 -21.71
CA PRO A 209 11.81 -38.51 -23.12
C PRO A 209 11.44 -37.02 -23.36
N ALA A 210 11.53 -36.58 -24.60
CA ALA A 210 11.12 -35.24 -25.01
C ALA A 210 9.65 -34.97 -24.60
N THR A 211 9.39 -33.74 -24.21
CA THR A 211 8.08 -33.34 -23.68
C THR A 211 7.49 -32.17 -24.47
N THR A 212 6.18 -32.15 -24.65
CA THR A 212 5.41 -30.95 -24.97
C THR A 212 5.04 -30.23 -23.69
N ALA A 213 4.97 -28.91 -23.75
CA ALA A 213 4.68 -28.05 -22.60
C ALA A 213 3.57 -27.08 -22.93
N ILE A 214 2.58 -27.00 -22.05
CA ILE A 214 1.45 -26.05 -22.15
C ILE A 214 1.43 -25.20 -20.89
N LEU A 215 1.45 -23.87 -21.09
CA LEU A 215 1.29 -22.87 -20.04
C LEU A 215 -0.15 -22.37 -20.01
N SER A 216 -0.75 -22.31 -18.83
CA SER A 216 -2.07 -21.73 -18.61
C SER A 216 -2.10 -20.83 -17.38
N ALA A 217 -3.01 -19.86 -17.37
CA ALA A 217 -3.34 -19.04 -16.22
C ALA A 217 -4.80 -18.58 -16.37
N ASP A 218 -5.48 -18.46 -15.23
CA ASP A 218 -6.81 -17.86 -15.12
C ASP A 218 -6.67 -16.60 -14.26
N ASP A 219 -6.36 -15.49 -14.93
CA ASP A 219 -6.03 -14.22 -14.27
C ASP A 219 -6.55 -13.05 -15.11
N PRO A 220 -7.31 -12.10 -14.51
CA PRO A 220 -7.95 -11.01 -15.25
C PRO A 220 -6.96 -9.95 -15.76
N TYR A 221 -5.72 -9.94 -15.29
CA TYR A 221 -4.73 -8.92 -15.63
C TYR A 221 -3.76 -9.33 -16.72
N ILE A 222 -3.84 -10.58 -17.19
CA ILE A 222 -2.98 -11.06 -18.29
C ILE A 222 -3.78 -11.76 -19.38
N THR A 223 -3.16 -11.81 -20.56
CA THR A 223 -3.63 -12.66 -21.67
C THR A 223 -2.46 -13.46 -22.21
N ILE A 224 -2.56 -14.79 -22.21
CA ILE A 224 -1.54 -15.66 -22.80
C ILE A 224 -1.61 -15.56 -24.30
N LEU A 225 -0.50 -15.20 -24.96
CA LEU A 225 -0.36 -15.05 -26.40
C LEU A 225 0.25 -16.30 -27.04
N ASN A 226 1.26 -16.90 -26.39
CA ASN A 226 1.82 -18.19 -26.76
C ASN A 226 1.86 -19.10 -25.55
N SER A 227 1.03 -20.15 -25.57
CA SER A 227 0.90 -21.14 -24.49
C SER A 227 1.76 -22.39 -24.68
N GLU A 228 2.42 -22.57 -25.86
CA GLU A 228 3.05 -23.83 -26.22
C GLU A 228 4.57 -23.75 -26.30
N SER A 229 5.24 -24.77 -25.82
CA SER A 229 6.67 -24.99 -25.95
C SER A 229 7.00 -26.48 -25.90
N SER A 230 8.27 -26.83 -25.86
CA SER A 230 8.75 -28.19 -25.69
C SER A 230 10.09 -28.22 -24.95
N PHE A 231 10.44 -29.40 -24.49
CA PHE A 231 11.78 -29.71 -23.98
C PHE A 231 12.29 -30.97 -24.68
N ASP A 232 13.56 -31.01 -25.04
CA ASP A 232 14.20 -32.19 -25.56
C ASP A 232 14.32 -33.28 -24.47
N ALA A 233 14.80 -34.45 -24.82
CA ALA A 233 15.03 -35.52 -23.86
C ALA A 233 16.02 -35.07 -22.76
N ILE A 234 15.64 -35.24 -21.49
CA ILE A 234 16.39 -34.74 -20.33
C ILE A 234 17.14 -35.89 -19.68
N GLY A 235 18.47 -35.85 -19.75
CA GLY A 235 19.33 -36.86 -19.13
C GLY A 235 19.15 -36.96 -17.62
N SER A 236 19.67 -38.05 -17.03
CA SER A 236 19.63 -38.26 -15.58
C SER A 236 20.22 -37.07 -14.81
N ASN A 237 19.49 -36.58 -13.83
CA ASN A 237 19.84 -35.43 -12.98
C ASN A 237 20.19 -34.13 -13.74
N ALA A 238 19.88 -34.05 -15.05
CA ALA A 238 20.13 -32.87 -15.87
C ALA A 238 19.02 -31.84 -15.75
N THR A 239 19.34 -30.59 -16.10
CA THR A 239 18.38 -29.47 -16.26
C THR A 239 18.30 -29.07 -17.73
N LEU A 240 17.18 -28.53 -18.12
CA LEU A 240 16.96 -28.02 -19.48
C LEU A 240 16.00 -26.83 -19.48
N TRP A 241 16.29 -25.83 -20.29
CA TRP A 241 15.39 -24.72 -20.58
C TRP A 241 14.42 -25.08 -21.70
N SER A 242 13.25 -24.44 -21.71
CA SER A 242 12.25 -24.60 -22.77
C SER A 242 12.84 -24.22 -24.15
N ASN A 243 12.53 -25.02 -25.18
CA ASN A 243 13.04 -24.84 -26.54
C ASN A 243 12.53 -23.53 -27.18
N SER A 244 11.35 -23.07 -26.79
CA SER A 244 10.77 -21.78 -27.14
C SER A 244 10.20 -21.11 -25.91
N VAL A 245 9.96 -19.80 -25.98
CA VAL A 245 9.38 -19.02 -24.89
C VAL A 245 7.86 -19.09 -24.91
N PHE A 246 7.25 -18.98 -23.75
CA PHE A 246 5.83 -18.63 -23.59
C PHE A 246 5.69 -17.12 -23.57
N THR A 247 4.58 -16.58 -24.07
CA THR A 247 4.37 -15.13 -24.02
C THR A 247 3.00 -14.79 -23.47
N PHE A 248 2.93 -13.71 -22.71
CA PHE A 248 1.68 -13.13 -22.22
C PHE A 248 1.76 -11.60 -22.20
N SER A 249 0.64 -10.94 -22.42
CA SER A 249 0.51 -9.49 -22.28
C SER A 249 -0.12 -9.13 -20.94
N ILE A 250 0.23 -7.97 -20.41
CA ILE A 250 -0.26 -7.41 -19.14
C ILE A 250 -1.15 -6.21 -19.46
N VAL A 251 -2.30 -6.11 -18.79
CA VAL A 251 -3.18 -4.93 -18.92
C VAL A 251 -2.57 -3.69 -18.27
N ASN A 252 -3.01 -2.49 -18.67
CA ASN A 252 -2.49 -1.24 -18.11
C ASN A 252 -3.04 -0.93 -16.72
N ASN A 253 -4.23 -1.42 -16.40
CA ASN A 253 -4.88 -1.13 -15.13
C ASN A 253 -4.89 -2.36 -14.22
N LEU A 254 -3.91 -2.45 -13.33
CA LEU A 254 -3.79 -3.51 -12.33
C LEU A 254 -3.36 -2.91 -10.98
N PRO A 255 -3.48 -3.66 -9.87
CA PRO A 255 -2.92 -3.25 -8.56
C PRO A 255 -1.42 -2.98 -8.63
N ALA A 256 -0.89 -2.19 -7.70
CA ALA A 256 0.54 -1.86 -7.64
C ALA A 256 1.46 -3.09 -7.68
N GLN A 257 0.98 -4.22 -7.16
CA GLN A 257 1.62 -5.53 -7.24
C GLN A 257 0.54 -6.61 -7.29
N HIS A 258 0.69 -7.57 -8.20
CA HIS A 258 -0.23 -8.71 -8.34
C HIS A 258 0.55 -9.99 -8.66
N ASN A 259 0.15 -11.10 -8.03
CA ASN A 259 0.75 -12.42 -8.24
C ASN A 259 -0.07 -13.20 -9.28
N VAL A 260 0.45 -13.35 -10.47
CA VAL A 260 -0.15 -14.24 -11.49
C VAL A 260 0.25 -15.67 -11.22
N ARG A 261 -0.75 -16.55 -11.12
CA ARG A 261 -0.57 -17.98 -10.95
C ARG A 261 -0.58 -18.68 -12.31
N PHE A 262 0.53 -19.27 -12.67
CA PHE A 262 0.68 -20.09 -13.88
C PHE A 262 0.66 -21.58 -13.55
N THR A 263 0.06 -22.36 -14.44
CA THR A 263 0.14 -23.81 -14.45
C THR A 263 0.90 -24.25 -15.69
N LEU A 264 2.00 -24.97 -15.50
CA LEU A 264 2.79 -25.61 -16.55
C LEU A 264 2.44 -27.09 -16.60
N GLN A 265 1.84 -27.55 -17.70
CA GLN A 265 1.59 -28.96 -17.94
C GLN A 265 2.62 -29.51 -18.93
N LEU A 266 3.31 -30.57 -18.55
CA LEU A 266 4.25 -31.29 -19.41
C LEU A 266 3.69 -32.64 -19.77
N THR A 267 3.78 -33.02 -21.06
CA THR A 267 3.38 -34.35 -21.55
C THR A 267 4.55 -34.96 -22.30
N THR A 268 5.07 -36.07 -21.79
CA THR A 268 6.15 -36.81 -22.43
C THR A 268 5.67 -37.60 -23.64
N THR A 269 6.57 -37.97 -24.53
CA THR A 269 6.22 -38.78 -25.72
C THR A 269 5.67 -40.16 -25.38
N ASP A 270 5.95 -40.67 -24.16
CA ASP A 270 5.35 -41.91 -23.61
C ASP A 270 4.09 -41.65 -22.78
N GLN A 271 3.47 -40.46 -22.95
CA GLN A 271 2.16 -40.06 -22.39
C GLN A 271 2.12 -39.86 -20.87
N ASN A 272 3.25 -39.74 -20.19
CA ASN A 272 3.25 -39.31 -18.79
C ASN A 272 2.97 -37.81 -18.70
N VAL A 273 2.11 -37.41 -17.76
CA VAL A 273 1.69 -36.02 -17.56
C VAL A 273 2.22 -35.52 -16.21
N TYR A 274 2.84 -34.36 -16.22
CA TYR A 274 3.31 -33.63 -15.04
C TYR A 274 2.69 -32.25 -15.02
N SER A 275 2.34 -31.76 -13.83
CA SER A 275 1.75 -30.43 -13.67
C SER A 275 2.48 -29.68 -12.57
N PHE A 276 2.89 -28.45 -12.87
CA PHE A 276 3.59 -27.56 -11.93
C PHE A 276 2.86 -26.24 -11.86
N VAL A 277 2.84 -25.63 -10.69
CA VAL A 277 2.32 -24.30 -10.48
C VAL A 277 3.48 -23.40 -10.07
N PHE A 278 3.55 -22.19 -10.66
CA PHE A 278 4.50 -21.18 -10.26
C PHE A 278 3.85 -19.80 -10.35
N HIS A 279 4.45 -18.83 -9.68
CA HIS A 279 3.97 -17.44 -9.71
C HIS A 279 4.94 -16.54 -10.44
N THR A 280 4.39 -15.53 -11.10
CA THR A 280 5.13 -14.36 -11.55
C THR A 280 4.45 -13.12 -10.98
N VAL A 281 5.22 -12.26 -10.33
CA VAL A 281 4.72 -10.98 -9.87
C VAL A 281 4.69 -10.05 -11.05
N ILE A 282 3.54 -9.43 -11.28
CA ILE A 282 3.39 -8.31 -12.21
C ILE A 282 3.18 -7.02 -11.41
N TYR A 283 3.65 -5.92 -11.93
CA TYR A 283 3.70 -4.64 -11.24
C TYR A 283 2.98 -3.56 -12.01
N ASN A 284 2.38 -2.64 -11.29
CA ASN A 284 1.99 -1.35 -11.82
C ASN A 284 2.74 -0.27 -11.05
N ALA A 285 3.32 0.67 -11.75
CA ALA A 285 3.88 1.84 -11.09
C ALA A 285 2.74 2.72 -10.56
N LEU A 286 2.94 3.28 -9.39
CA LEU A 286 2.03 4.25 -8.79
C LEU A 286 2.80 5.56 -8.62
N LEU A 287 2.64 6.46 -9.57
CA LEU A 287 3.26 7.77 -9.57
C LEU A 287 2.31 8.80 -8.99
N LEU A 288 2.74 9.51 -7.96
CA LEU A 288 1.97 10.57 -7.30
C LEU A 288 2.76 11.86 -7.25
N VAL A 289 2.07 12.99 -7.38
CA VAL A 289 2.70 14.29 -7.14
C VAL A 289 3.06 14.38 -5.65
N HIS A 290 4.37 14.46 -5.38
CA HIS A 290 4.91 14.55 -4.03
C HIS A 290 5.03 15.98 -3.56
N ASN A 291 5.46 16.88 -4.46
CA ASN A 291 5.61 18.30 -4.18
C ASN A 291 5.44 19.10 -5.48
N SER A 292 5.01 20.33 -5.33
CA SER A 292 4.96 21.32 -6.39
C SER A 292 5.70 22.59 -5.98
N SER A 293 6.38 23.23 -6.90
CA SER A 293 7.02 24.53 -6.71
C SER A 293 6.69 25.44 -7.87
N ILE A 294 6.40 26.69 -7.56
CA ILE A 294 6.05 27.71 -8.56
C ILE A 294 7.12 28.79 -8.53
N SER A 295 7.52 29.23 -9.73
CA SER A 295 8.34 30.42 -9.93
C SER A 295 7.47 31.46 -10.65
N ALA A 296 7.01 32.48 -9.94
CA ALA A 296 6.17 33.56 -10.45
C ALA A 296 6.45 34.86 -9.73
N GLY A 297 6.25 36.00 -10.34
CA GLY A 297 6.19 37.35 -9.77
C GLY A 297 7.39 37.80 -8.90
N GLY A 298 8.44 36.98 -8.78
CA GLY A 298 9.59 37.24 -7.92
C GLY A 298 9.39 36.88 -6.44
N ASN A 299 8.18 36.49 -6.03
CA ASN A 299 7.84 36.01 -4.68
C ASN A 299 7.65 34.47 -4.63
N ASN A 300 7.72 33.78 -5.77
CA ASN A 300 7.47 32.33 -5.93
C ASN A 300 6.04 31.90 -5.53
N ILE A 301 5.09 32.79 -5.70
CA ILE A 301 3.66 32.54 -5.49
C ILE A 301 2.96 32.94 -6.79
N LEU A 302 2.05 32.11 -7.28
CA LEU A 302 1.22 32.43 -8.43
C LEU A 302 0.07 33.32 -7.99
N ASP A 303 0.21 34.63 -8.16
CA ASP A 303 -0.83 35.58 -7.80
C ASP A 303 -1.90 35.69 -8.93
N PRO A 304 -3.14 36.15 -8.62
CA PRO A 304 -4.13 36.40 -9.65
C PRO A 304 -3.64 37.35 -10.73
N GLY A 305 -3.76 36.95 -12.00
CA GLY A 305 -3.32 37.69 -13.18
C GLY A 305 -1.86 37.46 -13.58
N GLU A 306 -1.17 36.53 -12.95
CA GLU A 306 0.23 36.22 -13.25
C GLU A 306 0.43 34.95 -14.08
N ASN A 307 1.54 34.93 -14.80
CA ASN A 307 2.14 33.71 -15.35
C ASN A 307 3.17 33.14 -14.37
N GLY A 308 3.24 31.83 -14.29
CA GLY A 308 4.23 31.14 -13.50
C GLY A 308 4.72 29.84 -14.14
N PHE A 309 5.90 29.40 -13.74
CA PHE A 309 6.45 28.10 -14.09
C PHE A 309 6.27 27.13 -12.91
N LEU A 310 5.48 26.08 -13.15
CA LEU A 310 5.16 25.05 -12.17
C LEU A 310 6.08 23.84 -12.39
N SER A 311 6.94 23.54 -11.44
CA SER A 311 7.77 22.34 -11.41
C SER A 311 7.19 21.32 -10.44
N LEU A 312 7.16 20.05 -10.83
CA LEU A 312 6.60 18.97 -10.04
C LEU A 312 7.66 17.95 -9.64
N THR A 313 7.61 17.53 -8.41
CA THR A 313 8.34 16.35 -7.92
C THR A 313 7.35 15.20 -7.80
N ILE A 314 7.65 14.10 -8.47
CA ILE A 314 6.80 12.91 -8.60
C ILE A 314 7.46 11.78 -7.84
N LYS A 315 6.69 11.07 -7.02
CA LYS A 315 7.15 9.90 -6.26
C LYS A 315 6.59 8.63 -6.89
N ASN A 316 7.48 7.69 -7.14
CA ASN A 316 7.08 6.32 -7.44
C ASN A 316 6.86 5.55 -6.13
N ASN A 317 5.61 5.22 -5.82
CA ASN A 317 5.22 4.46 -4.64
C ASN A 317 5.21 2.94 -4.87
N SER A 318 5.66 2.46 -6.06
CA SER A 318 5.87 1.05 -6.35
C SER A 318 7.33 0.65 -6.17
N ILE A 319 7.61 -0.66 -6.17
CA ILE A 319 8.99 -1.18 -6.15
C ILE A 319 9.58 -1.31 -7.56
N ALA A 320 8.73 -1.42 -8.60
CA ALA A 320 9.18 -1.46 -9.97
C ALA A 320 9.58 -0.07 -10.47
N PRO A 321 10.68 0.07 -11.20
CA PRO A 321 11.04 1.32 -11.84
C PRO A 321 10.07 1.67 -12.97
N VAL A 322 10.01 2.95 -13.35
CA VAL A 322 9.38 3.41 -14.58
C VAL A 322 10.40 4.22 -15.35
N PHE A 323 10.55 3.91 -16.63
CA PHE A 323 11.54 4.55 -17.48
C PHE A 323 10.89 5.53 -18.46
N ASP A 324 11.64 6.56 -18.82
CA ASP A 324 11.30 7.53 -19.86
C ASP A 324 9.88 8.13 -19.72
N VAL A 325 9.56 8.58 -18.51
CA VAL A 325 8.25 9.14 -18.19
C VAL A 325 8.13 10.56 -18.74
N TYR A 326 7.05 10.79 -19.48
CA TYR A 326 6.57 12.10 -19.92
C TYR A 326 5.39 12.51 -19.05
N ALA A 327 5.23 13.82 -18.90
CA ALA A 327 4.16 14.41 -18.13
C ALA A 327 3.41 15.46 -18.97
N GLU A 328 2.09 15.41 -18.96
CA GLU A 328 1.22 16.41 -19.59
C GLU A 328 0.27 16.98 -18.53
N LEU A 329 0.32 18.30 -18.32
CA LEU A 329 -0.49 19.01 -17.35
C LEU A 329 -1.76 19.57 -18.00
N SER A 330 -2.89 19.44 -17.34
CA SER A 330 -4.16 20.07 -17.71
C SER A 330 -4.85 20.71 -16.53
N SER A 331 -5.59 21.77 -16.79
CA SER A 331 -6.47 22.37 -15.77
C SER A 331 -7.82 21.69 -15.76
N LEU A 332 -8.41 21.53 -14.56
CA LEU A 332 -9.76 20.98 -14.39
C LEU A 332 -10.83 22.08 -14.36
N ASN A 333 -10.44 23.35 -14.52
CA ASN A 333 -11.35 24.48 -14.65
C ASN A 333 -10.76 25.58 -15.55
N ASP A 334 -11.58 26.56 -15.91
CA ASP A 334 -11.19 27.66 -16.79
C ASP A 334 -10.43 28.79 -16.09
N LEU A 335 -10.19 28.71 -14.78
CA LEU A 335 -9.54 29.76 -13.99
C LEU A 335 -8.03 29.68 -14.04
N ILE A 336 -7.49 28.52 -14.38
CA ILE A 336 -6.07 28.33 -14.70
C ILE A 336 -5.96 27.94 -16.18
N THR A 337 -5.10 28.62 -16.89
CA THR A 337 -4.73 28.26 -18.27
C THR A 337 -3.33 27.66 -18.27
N VAL A 338 -3.16 26.48 -18.83
CA VAL A 338 -1.87 25.85 -19.05
C VAL A 338 -1.42 26.19 -20.47
N THR A 339 -0.34 26.92 -20.63
CA THR A 339 0.17 27.40 -21.94
C THR A 339 1.30 26.54 -22.47
N ASP A 340 2.11 25.95 -21.57
CA ASP A 340 3.03 24.86 -21.90
C ASP A 340 2.69 23.68 -20.98
N SER A 341 2.16 22.61 -21.60
CA SER A 341 1.56 21.49 -20.88
C SER A 341 2.46 20.27 -20.76
N THR A 342 3.62 20.25 -21.41
CA THR A 342 4.43 19.02 -21.52
C THR A 342 5.78 19.14 -20.86
N SER A 343 6.21 18.07 -20.20
CA SER A 343 7.54 17.99 -19.60
C SER A 343 8.06 16.56 -19.59
N TYR A 344 9.37 16.40 -19.67
CA TYR A 344 10.02 15.12 -19.45
C TYR A 344 10.37 14.97 -17.96
N VAL A 345 10.11 13.81 -17.39
CA VAL A 345 10.44 13.48 -16.00
C VAL A 345 11.66 12.56 -15.91
N GLY A 346 11.82 11.71 -16.93
CA GLY A 346 12.87 10.70 -16.98
C GLY A 346 12.49 9.41 -16.25
N SER A 347 13.51 8.67 -15.84
CA SER A 347 13.33 7.39 -15.18
C SER A 347 13.20 7.58 -13.67
N ILE A 348 12.18 6.95 -13.08
CA ILE A 348 11.92 7.01 -11.64
C ILE A 348 12.03 5.60 -11.05
N LEU A 349 13.10 5.34 -10.32
CA LEU A 349 13.32 4.05 -9.67
C LEU A 349 12.23 3.78 -8.62
N GLY A 350 12.04 2.50 -8.27
CA GLY A 350 11.09 2.12 -7.23
C GLY A 350 11.34 2.86 -5.91
N ASN A 351 10.29 3.35 -5.28
CA ASN A 351 10.30 4.14 -4.04
C ASN A 351 11.11 5.47 -4.12
N SER A 352 11.49 5.92 -5.31
CA SER A 352 12.31 7.13 -5.55
C SER A 352 11.48 8.31 -6.06
N LEU A 353 12.16 9.46 -6.17
CA LEU A 353 11.60 10.71 -6.67
C LEU A 353 12.15 11.00 -8.06
N GLY A 354 11.31 11.56 -8.94
CA GLY A 354 11.68 12.20 -10.19
C GLY A 354 11.16 13.64 -10.21
N THR A 355 11.79 14.52 -10.98
CA THR A 355 11.35 15.92 -11.10
C THR A 355 11.22 16.27 -12.57
N THR A 356 10.20 17.05 -12.92
CA THR A 356 10.02 17.58 -14.27
C THR A 356 11.25 18.40 -14.68
N VAL A 357 11.79 18.12 -15.85
CA VAL A 357 13.02 18.78 -16.35
C VAL A 357 12.74 20.23 -16.69
N GLU A 358 11.59 20.48 -17.34
CA GLU A 358 11.10 21.81 -17.64
C GLU A 358 9.79 22.02 -16.83
N GLY A 359 9.58 23.26 -16.37
CA GLY A 359 8.36 23.62 -15.67
C GLY A 359 7.22 23.80 -16.68
N PHE A 360 6.01 23.50 -16.25
CA PHE A 360 4.79 23.82 -16.99
C PHE A 360 4.49 25.32 -16.90
N GLU A 361 4.13 25.96 -18.00
CA GLU A 361 3.73 27.35 -17.96
C GLU A 361 2.23 27.45 -17.67
N VAL A 362 1.89 28.16 -16.58
CA VAL A 362 0.51 28.33 -16.12
C VAL A 362 0.19 29.80 -15.96
N PHE A 363 -1.05 30.19 -16.29
CA PHE A 363 -1.60 31.53 -16.07
C PHE A 363 -2.78 31.48 -15.15
N ALA A 364 -2.74 32.26 -14.06
CA ALA A 364 -3.84 32.44 -13.13
C ALA A 364 -4.71 33.62 -13.57
N ARG A 365 -6.02 33.40 -13.76
CA ARG A 365 -6.93 34.51 -14.14
C ARG A 365 -7.03 35.56 -13.03
N PRO A 366 -7.19 36.86 -13.40
CA PRO A 366 -7.28 37.97 -12.42
C PRO A 366 -8.44 37.89 -11.43
N LEU A 367 -9.49 37.12 -11.78
CA LEU A 367 -10.69 36.94 -10.94
C LEU A 367 -10.49 35.91 -9.79
N LEU A 368 -9.36 35.27 -9.72
CA LEU A 368 -9.07 34.33 -8.64
C LEU A 368 -8.88 35.08 -7.31
N ILE A 369 -9.36 34.47 -6.25
CA ILE A 369 -9.19 35.01 -4.89
C ILE A 369 -7.93 34.31 -4.29
N PRO A 370 -7.02 35.10 -3.66
CA PRO A 370 -5.89 34.52 -2.95
C PRO A 370 -6.32 33.48 -1.90
N GLY A 371 -5.61 32.37 -1.83
CA GLY A 371 -5.94 31.23 -0.97
C GLY A 371 -6.74 30.12 -1.65
N MET A 372 -7.34 30.38 -2.83
CA MET A 372 -8.05 29.35 -3.59
C MET A 372 -7.13 28.19 -3.96
N GLN A 373 -7.64 26.96 -3.85
CA GLN A 373 -6.98 25.73 -4.28
C GLN A 373 -7.48 25.36 -5.68
N MET A 374 -6.59 25.39 -6.65
CA MET A 374 -6.93 25.13 -8.04
C MET A 374 -6.55 23.69 -8.42
N PRO A 375 -7.54 22.86 -8.79
CA PRO A 375 -7.29 21.48 -9.15
C PRO A 375 -6.69 21.39 -10.55
N LEU A 376 -5.60 20.63 -10.64
CA LEU A 376 -4.90 20.29 -11.87
C LEU A 376 -4.85 18.78 -12.04
N ARG A 377 -4.79 18.32 -13.28
CA ARG A 377 -4.60 16.90 -13.63
C ARG A 377 -3.30 16.74 -14.37
N LEU A 378 -2.51 15.77 -13.91
CA LEU A 378 -1.27 15.36 -14.55
C LEU A 378 -1.47 13.99 -15.20
N HIS A 379 -1.20 13.88 -16.49
CA HIS A 379 -1.10 12.63 -17.24
C HIS A 379 0.37 12.23 -17.29
N LEU A 380 0.69 11.05 -16.83
CA LEU A 380 2.04 10.47 -16.79
C LEU A 380 2.04 9.24 -17.66
N TYR A 381 2.92 9.20 -18.67
CA TYR A 381 2.95 8.13 -19.65
C TYR A 381 4.37 7.88 -20.20
N ASN A 382 4.57 6.74 -20.85
CA ASN A 382 5.78 6.41 -21.57
C ASN A 382 5.49 5.61 -22.85
N GLU A 383 6.52 5.30 -23.62
CA GLU A 383 6.38 4.50 -24.85
C GLU A 383 6.13 3.00 -24.58
N TRP A 384 6.35 2.53 -23.35
CA TRP A 384 6.26 1.13 -22.94
C TRP A 384 4.89 0.72 -22.41
N GLY A 385 3.87 1.60 -22.54
CA GLY A 385 2.49 1.31 -22.15
C GLY A 385 2.11 1.77 -20.72
N PHE A 386 3.02 2.41 -19.98
CA PHE A 386 2.65 3.08 -18.73
C PHE A 386 1.79 4.30 -19.06
N ASP A 387 0.60 4.38 -18.42
CA ASP A 387 -0.40 5.43 -18.63
C ASP A 387 -1.17 5.64 -17.34
N GLN A 388 -1.00 6.81 -16.70
CA GLN A 388 -1.63 7.12 -15.43
C GLN A 388 -2.03 8.59 -15.33
N TYR A 389 -3.19 8.86 -14.72
CA TYR A 389 -3.64 10.19 -14.36
C TYR A 389 -3.57 10.37 -12.85
N THR A 390 -3.12 11.55 -12.41
CA THR A 390 -3.15 11.97 -11.00
C THR A 390 -3.64 13.41 -10.90
N GLU A 391 -4.35 13.73 -9.83
CA GLU A 391 -4.87 15.07 -9.58
C GLU A 391 -4.22 15.66 -8.33
N PHE A 392 -3.98 16.94 -8.36
CA PHE A 392 -3.41 17.69 -7.24
C PHE A 392 -3.89 19.14 -7.29
N ASN A 393 -3.69 19.87 -6.19
CA ASN A 393 -4.08 21.28 -6.11
C ASN A 393 -2.84 22.16 -6.01
N ILE A 394 -2.92 23.35 -6.61
CA ILE A 394 -2.01 24.46 -6.34
C ILE A 394 -2.74 25.59 -5.66
N GLN A 395 -2.11 26.27 -4.73
CA GLN A 395 -2.66 27.45 -4.08
C GLN A 395 -2.36 28.69 -4.90
N ILE A 396 -3.37 29.55 -5.07
CA ILE A 396 -3.24 30.86 -5.71
C ILE A 396 -3.05 31.94 -4.65
N GLY A 397 -2.06 32.78 -4.87
CA GLY A 397 -1.78 33.91 -4.00
C GLY A 397 -1.49 33.56 -2.53
N SER A 398 -1.29 34.55 -1.73
CA SER A 398 -1.19 34.44 -0.28
C SER A 398 -2.34 35.14 0.42
N VAL A 399 -2.91 34.45 1.42
CA VAL A 399 -3.98 35.01 2.26
C VAL A 399 -3.40 36.05 3.23
N ASN A 400 -4.04 37.20 3.32
CA ASN A 400 -3.73 38.23 4.30
C ASN A 400 -5.02 38.80 4.92
N SER A 401 -4.93 39.81 5.76
CA SER A 401 -6.07 40.42 6.45
C SER A 401 -7.06 41.13 5.54
N HIS A 402 -6.78 41.30 4.26
CA HIS A 402 -7.62 41.95 3.24
C HIS A 402 -8.06 40.94 2.18
N THR A 403 -8.09 39.68 2.52
CA THR A 403 -8.51 38.60 1.63
C THR A 403 -9.77 37.97 2.19
N PRO A 404 -10.84 37.80 1.37
CA PRO A 404 -12.09 37.20 1.82
C PRO A 404 -11.90 35.82 2.45
N LEU A 405 -12.65 35.52 3.50
CA LEU A 405 -12.63 34.20 4.15
C LEU A 405 -13.36 33.19 3.26
N GLY A 406 -12.70 32.09 2.96
CA GLY A 406 -13.24 31.02 2.13
C GLY A 406 -12.20 30.34 1.25
N PRO A 407 -12.62 29.49 0.28
CA PRO A 407 -14.00 29.04 0.15
C PRO A 407 -14.40 28.05 1.25
N ASP A 408 -15.69 28.03 1.62
CA ASP A 408 -16.24 26.93 2.39
C ASP A 408 -16.37 25.63 1.53
N ALA A 409 -16.91 24.57 2.11
CA ALA A 409 -17.11 23.29 1.40
C ALA A 409 -18.07 23.40 0.19
N PHE A 410 -18.82 24.51 0.06
CA PHE A 410 -19.75 24.76 -1.04
C PHE A 410 -19.22 25.82 -2.02
N GLY A 411 -18.02 26.39 -1.76
CA GLY A 411 -17.41 27.39 -2.62
C GLY A 411 -17.79 28.84 -2.29
N TYR A 412 -18.43 29.12 -1.16
CA TYR A 412 -18.78 30.48 -0.75
C TYR A 412 -17.63 31.20 -0.06
N PHE A 413 -17.57 32.52 -0.29
CA PHE A 413 -16.66 33.45 0.38
C PHE A 413 -17.42 34.45 1.22
N ILE A 414 -16.83 34.86 2.34
CA ILE A 414 -17.32 35.91 3.20
C ILE A 414 -16.41 37.13 3.04
N TYR A 415 -16.97 38.27 2.67
CA TYR A 415 -16.28 39.54 2.50
C TYR A 415 -16.55 40.44 3.67
N ASP A 416 -15.57 41.16 4.15
CA ASP A 416 -15.70 42.27 5.06
C ASP A 416 -15.23 43.59 4.42
N ILE A 417 -15.38 44.73 5.13
CA ILE A 417 -15.03 46.06 4.62
C ILE A 417 -13.51 46.23 4.35
N THR A 418 -12.67 45.34 4.86
CA THR A 418 -11.24 45.39 4.70
C THR A 418 -10.74 44.51 3.55
N ASP A 419 -11.62 43.69 2.95
CA ASP A 419 -11.32 42.75 1.87
C ASP A 419 -11.17 43.47 0.51
N THR A 420 -10.14 44.28 0.42
CA THR A 420 -9.88 45.16 -0.74
C THR A 420 -8.87 44.58 -1.72
N ALA A 421 -8.28 43.39 -1.42
CA ALA A 421 -7.28 42.75 -2.25
C ALA A 421 -7.86 41.99 -3.46
N TYR A 422 -9.16 41.93 -3.58
CA TYR A 422 -9.87 41.27 -4.67
C TYR A 422 -10.48 42.30 -5.64
N PRO A 423 -10.29 42.19 -6.98
CA PRO A 423 -10.69 43.19 -7.96
C PRO A 423 -12.20 43.49 -7.98
N ASP A 424 -13.02 42.47 -7.73
CA ASP A 424 -14.50 42.58 -7.71
C ASP A 424 -15.05 42.60 -6.28
N CYS A 425 -14.29 43.11 -5.32
CA CYS A 425 -14.73 43.21 -3.94
C CYS A 425 -16.02 44.04 -3.86
N PRO A 426 -17.02 43.59 -3.07
CA PRO A 426 -18.26 44.34 -2.91
C PRO A 426 -18.03 45.73 -2.34
N VAL A 427 -18.66 46.73 -2.92
CA VAL A 427 -18.68 48.07 -2.33
C VAL A 427 -19.91 48.15 -1.42
N TYR A 428 -19.66 48.19 -0.12
CA TYR A 428 -20.73 48.27 0.87
C TYR A 428 -21.06 49.73 1.17
N GLU A 429 -22.22 50.16 0.84
CA GLU A 429 -22.80 51.45 1.29
C GLU A 429 -23.57 51.24 2.61
N TRP A 430 -22.89 50.67 3.59
CA TRP A 430 -23.51 50.46 4.90
C TRP A 430 -23.40 51.74 5.73
N ILE A 431 -24.52 52.17 6.33
CA ILE A 431 -24.47 53.10 7.43
C ILE A 431 -24.19 52.26 8.68
N GLU A 432 -22.91 52.17 9.08
CA GLU A 432 -22.57 51.55 10.35
C GLU A 432 -23.15 52.40 11.49
N ILE A 433 -23.96 51.77 12.33
CA ILE A 433 -24.41 52.40 13.57
C ILE A 433 -23.21 52.34 14.54
N ASN A 434 -22.45 53.46 14.60
CA ASN A 434 -21.43 53.61 15.61
C ASN A 434 -22.11 53.89 16.96
N PRO A 435 -21.99 53.02 17.98
CA PRO A 435 -22.63 53.19 19.28
C PRO A 435 -22.27 54.52 19.98
N SER A 436 -21.12 55.13 19.63
CA SER A 436 -20.69 56.44 20.18
C SER A 436 -21.28 57.65 19.47
N LEU A 437 -21.82 57.46 18.25
CA LEU A 437 -22.41 58.55 17.44
C LEU A 437 -23.95 58.53 17.39
N GLY A 438 -24.57 57.53 18.01
CA GLY A 438 -26.01 57.43 18.23
C GLY A 438 -26.83 57.16 16.96
N GLY A 439 -27.31 55.95 16.80
CA GLY A 439 -28.42 55.64 15.91
C GLY A 439 -29.76 55.92 16.60
N ALA A 440 -30.84 56.07 15.82
CA ALA A 440 -32.22 56.29 16.33
C ALA A 440 -32.86 54.99 16.89
N GLY A 441 -32.09 54.07 17.44
CA GLY A 441 -32.57 52.79 17.97
C GLY A 441 -32.49 52.71 19.50
N THR A 442 -33.23 51.78 20.09
CA THR A 442 -33.14 51.48 21.52
C THR A 442 -31.99 50.51 21.72
N LYS A 443 -30.99 50.87 22.56
CA LYS A 443 -29.90 50.00 22.91
C LYS A 443 -30.43 48.80 23.73
N ILE A 444 -30.26 47.58 23.22
CA ILE A 444 -30.51 46.37 23.98
C ILE A 444 -29.23 46.06 24.75
N THR A 445 -29.28 46.21 26.08
CA THR A 445 -28.08 46.10 26.93
C THR A 445 -27.81 44.72 27.51
N ALA A 446 -28.75 43.82 27.43
CA ALA A 446 -28.54 42.39 27.74
C ALA A 446 -29.67 41.56 27.15
N PHE A 447 -29.34 40.48 26.53
CA PHE A 447 -30.27 39.40 26.22
C PHE A 447 -29.90 38.21 27.07
N SER A 448 -30.74 37.83 28.03
CA SER A 448 -30.58 36.60 28.77
C SER A 448 -31.45 35.52 28.13
N ASP A 449 -30.83 34.49 27.60
CA ASP A 449 -31.50 33.25 27.26
C ASP A 449 -31.81 32.48 28.57
N PRO A 450 -33.07 32.24 28.91
CA PRO A 450 -33.42 31.53 30.13
C PRO A 450 -32.98 30.06 30.16
N GLY A 451 -32.39 29.55 29.07
CA GLY A 451 -31.83 28.18 28.97
C GLY A 451 -30.31 28.11 28.95
N SER A 452 -29.58 29.23 28.91
CA SER A 452 -28.12 29.28 28.87
C SER A 452 -27.55 29.91 30.14
N SER A 453 -26.57 29.27 30.73
CA SER A 453 -25.84 29.79 31.90
C SER A 453 -24.72 30.77 31.54
N THR A 454 -24.60 31.17 30.29
CA THR A 454 -23.61 32.14 29.81
C THR A 454 -24.30 33.42 29.36
N ASP A 455 -23.94 34.50 29.97
CA ASP A 455 -24.26 35.84 29.48
C ASP A 455 -23.60 36.04 28.13
N GLU A 456 -24.38 36.01 27.07
CA GLU A 456 -23.92 36.37 25.75
C GLU A 456 -23.95 37.88 25.66
N GLY A 457 -22.78 38.46 25.59
CA GLY A 457 -22.59 39.91 25.61
C GLY A 457 -23.38 40.67 24.58
N ASP A 458 -23.44 41.96 24.81
CA ASP A 458 -24.12 43.01 24.06
C ASP A 458 -24.25 42.77 22.55
N GLN A 459 -25.47 42.54 22.09
CA GLN A 459 -25.82 42.72 20.70
C GLN A 459 -26.31 44.15 20.48
N THR A 460 -25.49 44.93 19.81
CA THR A 460 -25.93 46.22 19.25
C THR A 460 -26.40 46.06 17.82
#